data_46dffb1a40ae5e77c5709a92d3787c5b
#
_entry.id   46dffb1a40ae5e77c5709a92d3787c5b
#
_cell.length_a   1.000
_cell.length_b   1.000
_cell.length_c   1.000
_cell.angle_alpha   90.00
_cell.angle_beta   90.00
_cell.angle_gamma   90.00
#
_symmetry.space_group_name_H-M   'P 1'
#
loop_
_entity.id
_entity.type
_entity.pdbx_description
1 polymer ?
#
loop_
_entity_poly.entity_id
_entity_poly.type
_entity_poly.pdbx_seq_one_letter_code
_entity_poly.pdbx_strand_id
1 'polypeptide(L)'
;NNMKTAGKRKVKKSSKSDYTEIKFQIDLAKFNVTTMPIPVTLLVERRLKDLASISPKLKVEYNGEKINIKTFQDYLNTQMIPLAWFESAKWRCGVGIGEGHLTFMNNVYTPNNGTHFWMFRDQLYEKLMKKTDFKKKKIDKYKLFNTLNVCLFTSQACPTFDSQMKNKCTLSSYKYKNKLEIPDAFVNKLIRHELFKKCIQDIYESSQRKLDKKQDGKMTRHISVTKCQDALKAGTKDSSKCTLILTEGDSALRLAQAGLSIVGNKYYGCYPLKGKILNGFKCSPEEWRKNEQISDINKILGLK
;
A
#
# COMPACT_ATOMS: atom_id res chain seq x y z
N ASN A 1 7.84 -34.20 -32.69
CA ASN A 1 8.81 -35.09 -32.02
C ASN A 1 9.13 -34.64 -30.60
N ASN A 2 8.51 -33.56 -30.14
CA ASN A 2 8.67 -33.01 -28.80
C ASN A 2 10.15 -32.88 -28.36
N MET A 3 11.03 -32.44 -29.27
CA MET A 3 12.47 -32.28 -29.09
C MET A 3 13.23 -33.59 -28.73
N LYS A 4 12.64 -34.75 -28.96
CA LYS A 4 13.31 -36.05 -28.75
C LYS A 4 14.39 -36.34 -29.77
N THR A 5 14.35 -35.69 -30.94
CA THR A 5 15.32 -35.85 -32.00
C THR A 5 15.82 -34.50 -32.51
N ALA A 6 17.13 -34.36 -32.70
CA ALA A 6 17.75 -33.21 -33.31
C ALA A 6 18.12 -33.47 -34.77
N GLY A 7 17.80 -32.55 -35.66
CA GLY A 7 18.25 -32.60 -37.06
C GLY A 7 19.73 -32.25 -37.19
N LYS A 8 20.35 -32.63 -38.30
CA LYS A 8 21.75 -32.25 -38.58
C LYS A 8 21.88 -30.74 -38.77
N ARG A 9 22.88 -30.15 -38.13
CA ARG A 9 23.28 -28.77 -38.33
C ARG A 9 23.66 -28.55 -39.82
N LYS A 10 23.07 -27.53 -40.45
CA LYS A 10 23.40 -27.09 -41.79
C LYS A 10 24.01 -25.70 -41.74
N VAL A 11 25.19 -25.54 -42.34
CA VAL A 11 25.87 -24.24 -42.49
C VAL A 11 25.86 -23.85 -43.96
N LYS A 12 25.36 -22.63 -44.24
CA LYS A 12 25.33 -22.09 -45.60
C LYS A 12 25.87 -20.67 -45.57
N LYS A 13 26.59 -20.26 -46.63
CA LYS A 13 26.96 -18.84 -46.84
C LYS A 13 25.68 -18.03 -47.09
N SER A 14 25.59 -16.84 -46.49
CA SER A 14 24.50 -15.92 -46.69
C SER A 14 25.06 -14.53 -47.05
N SER A 15 24.37 -13.86 -47.97
CA SER A 15 24.63 -12.44 -48.30
C SER A 15 23.70 -11.50 -47.57
N LYS A 16 22.83 -12.02 -46.72
CA LYS A 16 21.89 -11.21 -45.91
C LYS A 16 22.60 -10.67 -44.67
N SER A 17 22.12 -9.53 -44.20
CA SER A 17 22.52 -8.99 -42.89
C SER A 17 22.25 -10.02 -41.76
N ASP A 18 22.99 -9.91 -40.66
CA ASP A 18 22.85 -10.83 -39.54
C ASP A 18 21.44 -10.77 -38.94
N TYR A 19 20.85 -11.93 -38.75
CA TYR A 19 19.54 -12.06 -38.09
C TYR A 19 19.45 -13.39 -37.34
N THR A 20 18.57 -13.46 -36.39
CA THR A 20 18.16 -14.69 -35.68
C THR A 20 16.68 -14.93 -35.92
N GLU A 21 16.36 -16.13 -36.44
CA GLU A 21 14.99 -16.55 -36.63
C GLU A 21 14.71 -17.80 -35.80
N ILE A 22 13.65 -17.77 -35.00
CA ILE A 22 13.19 -18.94 -34.23
C ILE A 22 11.78 -19.29 -34.71
N LYS A 23 11.60 -20.50 -35.23
CA LYS A 23 10.30 -21.05 -35.64
C LYS A 23 9.98 -22.25 -34.73
N PHE A 24 8.83 -22.19 -34.07
CA PHE A 24 8.36 -23.32 -33.28
C PHE A 24 6.84 -23.44 -33.38
N GLN A 25 6.38 -24.66 -33.16
CA GLN A 25 4.96 -24.99 -33.06
C GLN A 25 4.71 -25.55 -31.67
N ILE A 26 3.75 -24.95 -30.96
CA ILE A 26 3.36 -25.41 -29.62
C ILE A 26 2.52 -26.67 -29.77
N ASP A 27 2.85 -27.70 -29.00
CA ASP A 27 2.03 -28.93 -28.90
C ASP A 27 0.86 -28.65 -27.96
N LEU A 28 -0.23 -28.15 -28.54
CA LEU A 28 -1.43 -27.74 -27.77
C LEU A 28 -2.08 -28.93 -27.05
N ALA A 29 -1.96 -30.14 -27.58
CA ALA A 29 -2.52 -31.34 -26.96
C ALA A 29 -1.91 -31.62 -25.57
N LYS A 30 -0.63 -31.27 -25.37
CA LYS A 30 0.02 -31.36 -24.05
C LYS A 30 -0.61 -30.48 -22.98
N PHE A 31 -1.27 -29.42 -23.39
CA PHE A 31 -1.94 -28.47 -22.50
C PHE A 31 -3.46 -28.66 -22.45
N ASN A 32 -3.95 -29.75 -23.09
CA ASN A 32 -5.39 -30.06 -23.21
C ASN A 32 -6.21 -28.90 -23.82
N VAL A 33 -5.63 -28.21 -24.81
CA VAL A 33 -6.29 -27.15 -25.57
C VAL A 33 -6.19 -27.41 -27.06
N THR A 34 -7.19 -26.98 -27.83
CA THR A 34 -7.25 -27.14 -29.31
C THR A 34 -6.75 -25.89 -30.03
N THR A 35 -6.84 -24.74 -29.40
CA THR A 35 -6.39 -23.45 -29.94
C THR A 35 -5.57 -22.70 -28.91
N MET A 36 -4.75 -21.74 -29.37
CA MET A 36 -3.99 -20.87 -28.47
C MET A 36 -4.97 -20.03 -27.60
N PRO A 37 -4.90 -20.14 -26.26
CA PRO A 37 -5.76 -19.34 -25.39
C PRO A 37 -5.51 -17.83 -25.55
N ILE A 38 -6.59 -17.04 -25.63
CA ILE A 38 -6.51 -15.57 -25.74
C ILE A 38 -5.60 -14.93 -24.67
N PRO A 39 -5.64 -15.34 -23.39
CA PRO A 39 -4.74 -14.76 -22.37
C PRO A 39 -3.26 -14.93 -22.71
N VAL A 40 -2.87 -16.00 -23.41
CA VAL A 40 -1.46 -16.22 -23.80
C VAL A 40 -1.05 -15.24 -24.90
N THR A 41 -1.91 -15.01 -25.90
CA THR A 41 -1.63 -14.04 -26.98
C THR A 41 -1.56 -12.61 -26.43
N LEU A 42 -2.46 -12.25 -25.50
CA LEU A 42 -2.43 -10.96 -24.82
C LEU A 42 -1.16 -10.79 -23.97
N LEU A 43 -0.70 -11.86 -23.32
CA LEU A 43 0.56 -11.84 -22.58
C LEU A 43 1.77 -11.60 -23.51
N VAL A 44 1.80 -12.23 -24.66
CA VAL A 44 2.86 -12.01 -25.67
C VAL A 44 2.86 -10.55 -26.13
N GLU A 45 1.69 -10.04 -26.51
CA GLU A 45 1.54 -8.63 -26.92
C GLU A 45 2.01 -7.66 -25.83
N ARG A 46 1.59 -7.93 -24.59
CA ARG A 46 2.01 -7.16 -23.44
C ARG A 46 3.53 -7.15 -23.27
N ARG A 47 4.18 -8.31 -23.42
CA ARG A 47 5.63 -8.42 -23.30
C ARG A 47 6.36 -7.68 -24.41
N LEU A 48 5.83 -7.65 -25.59
CA LEU A 48 6.38 -6.87 -26.69
C LEU A 48 6.26 -5.36 -26.44
N LYS A 49 5.16 -4.89 -25.83
CA LYS A 49 5.00 -3.50 -25.37
C LYS A 49 6.01 -3.16 -24.26
N ASP A 50 6.20 -4.04 -23.28
CA ASP A 50 7.22 -3.90 -22.24
C ASP A 50 8.61 -3.74 -22.87
N LEU A 51 8.96 -4.62 -23.84
CA LEU A 51 10.25 -4.60 -24.51
C LEU A 51 10.47 -3.32 -25.32
N ALA A 52 9.47 -2.85 -26.05
CA ALA A 52 9.54 -1.59 -26.80
C ALA A 52 9.82 -0.40 -25.89
N SER A 53 9.19 -0.37 -24.70
CA SER A 53 9.38 0.71 -23.71
C SER A 53 10.78 0.74 -23.09
N ILE A 54 11.35 -0.46 -22.86
CA ILE A 54 12.67 -0.59 -22.21
C ILE A 54 13.79 -0.29 -23.20
N SER A 55 13.59 -0.61 -24.46
CA SER A 55 14.59 -0.49 -25.55
C SER A 55 14.11 0.46 -26.64
N PRO A 56 14.16 1.80 -26.46
CA PRO A 56 13.57 2.75 -27.41
C PRO A 56 14.15 2.69 -28.83
N LYS A 57 15.35 2.14 -29.00
CA LYS A 57 16.00 1.94 -30.30
C LYS A 57 15.52 0.70 -31.05
N LEU A 58 14.82 -0.20 -30.36
CA LEU A 58 14.32 -1.45 -30.91
C LEU A 58 12.99 -1.20 -31.63
N LYS A 59 12.91 -1.60 -32.87
CA LYS A 59 11.63 -1.65 -33.61
C LYS A 59 10.94 -2.97 -33.29
N VAL A 60 9.78 -2.90 -32.71
CA VAL A 60 8.99 -4.07 -32.31
C VAL A 60 7.75 -4.15 -33.20
N GLU A 61 7.49 -5.33 -33.74
CA GLU A 61 6.30 -5.60 -34.56
C GLU A 61 5.62 -6.87 -34.01
N TYR A 62 4.30 -6.89 -34.05
CA TYR A 62 3.49 -8.04 -33.69
C TYR A 62 2.41 -8.26 -34.74
N ASN A 63 2.37 -9.45 -35.32
CA ASN A 63 1.44 -9.81 -36.41
C ASN A 63 1.49 -8.83 -37.61
N GLY A 64 2.66 -8.27 -37.90
CA GLY A 64 2.87 -7.30 -38.99
C GLY A 64 2.55 -5.86 -38.61
N GLU A 65 2.04 -5.59 -37.41
CA GLU A 65 1.76 -4.25 -36.92
C GLU A 65 2.88 -3.74 -36.02
N LYS A 66 3.27 -2.45 -36.19
CA LYS A 66 4.30 -1.81 -35.39
C LYS A 66 3.74 -1.40 -34.02
N ILE A 67 4.49 -1.74 -32.98
CA ILE A 67 4.19 -1.27 -31.61
C ILE A 67 4.76 0.15 -31.44
N ASN A 68 3.90 1.15 -31.43
CA ASN A 68 4.25 2.57 -31.35
C ASN A 68 4.42 3.06 -29.92
N ILE A 69 5.40 2.52 -29.18
CA ILE A 69 5.84 3.04 -27.88
C ILE A 69 7.23 3.63 -28.08
N LYS A 70 7.33 4.97 -28.10
CA LYS A 70 8.59 5.68 -28.37
C LYS A 70 9.26 6.18 -27.11
N THR A 71 8.48 6.48 -26.08
CA THR A 71 8.96 7.05 -24.82
C THR A 71 8.45 6.23 -23.63
N PHE A 72 9.11 6.40 -22.49
CA PHE A 72 8.62 5.84 -21.25
C PHE A 72 7.24 6.41 -20.85
N GLN A 73 7.00 7.67 -21.17
CA GLN A 73 5.69 8.28 -20.93
C GLN A 73 4.59 7.65 -21.78
N ASP A 74 4.85 7.35 -23.06
CA ASP A 74 3.89 6.63 -23.90
C ASP A 74 3.52 5.29 -23.28
N TYR A 75 4.52 4.57 -22.78
CA TYR A 75 4.28 3.31 -22.09
C TYR A 75 3.44 3.49 -20.82
N LEU A 76 3.78 4.46 -19.96
CA LEU A 76 3.01 4.72 -18.74
C LEU A 76 1.54 5.00 -19.06
N ASN A 77 1.27 5.78 -20.11
CA ASN A 77 -0.10 6.11 -20.53
C ASN A 77 -0.90 4.87 -20.97
N THR A 78 -0.23 3.78 -21.39
CA THR A 78 -0.89 2.51 -21.69
C THR A 78 -1.19 1.68 -20.45
N GLN A 79 -0.57 1.97 -19.30
CA GLN A 79 -0.64 1.17 -18.08
C GLN A 79 -1.43 1.85 -16.96
N MET A 80 -1.37 3.18 -16.89
CA MET A 80 -1.94 3.97 -15.80
C MET A 80 -2.14 5.42 -16.23
N ILE A 81 -2.83 6.19 -15.42
CA ILE A 81 -2.79 7.66 -15.47
C ILE A 81 -1.59 8.12 -14.61
N PRO A 82 -0.46 8.52 -15.22
CA PRO A 82 0.74 8.85 -14.45
C PRO A 82 0.59 10.21 -13.75
N LEU A 83 0.71 10.23 -12.43
CA LEU A 83 0.70 11.46 -11.63
C LEU A 83 2.06 12.15 -11.67
N ALA A 84 3.11 11.36 -11.60
CA ALA A 84 4.49 11.79 -11.74
C ALA A 84 5.36 10.66 -12.28
N TRP A 85 6.42 11.01 -12.96
CA TRP A 85 7.43 10.07 -13.46
C TRP A 85 8.81 10.73 -13.56
N PHE A 86 9.84 9.90 -13.54
CA PHE A 86 11.22 10.32 -13.81
C PHE A 86 12.00 9.22 -14.53
N GLU A 87 13.02 9.65 -15.24
CA GLU A 87 13.99 8.77 -15.90
C GLU A 87 15.41 9.19 -15.55
N SER A 88 16.26 8.20 -15.37
CA SER A 88 17.71 8.34 -15.29
C SER A 88 18.36 7.24 -16.14
N ALA A 89 19.68 7.22 -16.23
CA ALA A 89 20.38 6.25 -17.06
C ALA A 89 20.05 4.79 -16.72
N LYS A 90 19.71 4.49 -15.46
CA LYS A 90 19.50 3.13 -14.96
C LYS A 90 18.20 2.91 -14.20
N TRP A 91 17.45 3.97 -13.97
CA TRP A 91 16.17 3.91 -13.27
C TRP A 91 15.10 4.71 -14.02
N ARG A 92 13.96 4.13 -14.21
CA ARG A 92 12.75 4.79 -14.71
C ARG A 92 11.61 4.45 -13.79
N CYS A 93 10.85 5.44 -13.42
CA CYS A 93 9.71 5.24 -12.51
C CYS A 93 8.54 6.13 -12.91
N GLY A 94 7.35 5.54 -12.90
CA GLY A 94 6.08 6.25 -12.96
C GLY A 94 5.19 5.83 -11.79
N VAL A 95 4.42 6.76 -11.27
CA VAL A 95 3.46 6.53 -10.17
C VAL A 95 2.10 7.05 -10.59
N GLY A 96 1.08 6.21 -10.43
CA GLY A 96 -0.34 6.51 -10.62
C GLY A 96 -1.16 6.10 -9.41
N ILE A 97 -2.48 6.31 -9.46
CA ILE A 97 -3.43 5.74 -8.50
C ILE A 97 -3.95 4.42 -9.06
N GLY A 98 -4.01 3.40 -8.23
CA GLY A 98 -4.50 2.07 -8.59
C GLY A 98 -3.82 0.97 -7.80
N GLU A 99 -4.28 -0.25 -8.01
CA GLU A 99 -3.70 -1.44 -7.39
C GLU A 99 -2.63 -2.09 -8.29
N GLY A 100 -1.69 -2.76 -7.65
CA GLY A 100 -0.63 -3.50 -8.32
C GLY A 100 0.56 -2.65 -8.76
N HIS A 101 1.65 -3.35 -9.05
CA HIS A 101 2.90 -2.73 -9.46
C HIS A 101 3.48 -3.46 -10.67
N LEU A 102 4.13 -2.71 -11.54
CA LEU A 102 4.84 -3.19 -12.72
C LEU A 102 6.32 -2.99 -12.51
N THR A 103 7.02 -4.02 -12.08
CA THR A 103 8.44 -3.90 -11.76
C THR A 103 9.30 -4.76 -12.68
N PHE A 104 10.43 -4.21 -13.09
CA PHE A 104 11.34 -4.82 -14.06
C PHE A 104 12.78 -4.71 -13.61
N MET A 105 13.52 -5.81 -13.75
CA MET A 105 14.96 -5.90 -13.54
C MET A 105 15.63 -6.40 -14.81
N ASN A 106 16.50 -5.59 -15.45
CA ASN A 106 17.18 -5.95 -16.70
C ASN A 106 16.22 -6.50 -17.75
N ASN A 107 15.15 -5.78 -18.06
CA ASN A 107 14.12 -6.16 -19.04
C ASN A 107 13.25 -7.35 -18.62
N VAL A 108 13.48 -7.95 -17.46
CA VAL A 108 12.66 -9.04 -16.93
C VAL A 108 11.59 -8.47 -16.02
N TYR A 109 10.34 -8.81 -16.32
CA TYR A 109 9.20 -8.48 -15.44
C TYR A 109 9.28 -9.29 -14.15
N THR A 110 9.11 -8.64 -13.02
CA THR A 110 9.14 -9.27 -11.70
C THR A 110 7.78 -9.09 -11.01
N PRO A 111 6.78 -9.95 -11.29
CA PRO A 111 5.41 -9.80 -10.78
C PRO A 111 5.35 -9.76 -9.24
N ASN A 112 6.27 -10.44 -8.58
CA ASN A 112 6.37 -10.45 -7.11
C ASN A 112 7.31 -9.35 -6.59
N ASN A 113 7.60 -8.32 -7.42
CA ASN A 113 8.46 -7.19 -7.08
C ASN A 113 9.90 -7.65 -6.71
N GLY A 114 10.42 -7.17 -5.60
CA GLY A 114 11.74 -7.51 -5.08
C GLY A 114 12.43 -6.31 -4.44
N THR A 115 13.71 -6.48 -4.17
CA THR A 115 14.53 -5.49 -3.46
C THR A 115 14.55 -4.11 -4.12
N HIS A 116 14.57 -4.04 -5.46
CA HIS A 116 14.51 -2.78 -6.20
C HIS A 116 13.22 -1.99 -5.92
N PHE A 117 12.08 -2.67 -5.83
CA PHE A 117 10.80 -2.05 -5.49
C PHE A 117 10.79 -1.60 -4.03
N TRP A 118 11.29 -2.41 -3.10
CA TRP A 118 11.31 -2.03 -1.69
C TRP A 118 12.23 -0.86 -1.41
N MET A 119 13.40 -0.80 -2.08
CA MET A 119 14.28 0.37 -2.02
C MET A 119 13.58 1.64 -2.52
N PHE A 120 12.86 1.57 -3.65
CA PHE A 120 12.07 2.68 -4.18
C PHE A 120 10.98 3.09 -3.18
N ARG A 121 10.19 2.14 -2.71
CA ARG A 121 9.13 2.35 -1.75
C ARG A 121 9.61 3.06 -0.49
N ASP A 122 10.69 2.56 0.10
CA ASP A 122 11.21 3.07 1.36
C ASP A 122 11.79 4.47 1.17
N GLN A 123 12.56 4.70 0.11
CA GLN A 123 13.12 6.03 -0.19
C GLN A 123 12.03 7.05 -0.53
N LEU A 124 11.02 6.67 -1.31
CA LEU A 124 9.88 7.57 -1.60
C LEU A 124 9.12 7.91 -0.32
N TYR A 125 8.82 6.91 0.49
CA TYR A 125 8.13 7.13 1.75
C TYR A 125 8.89 8.06 2.68
N GLU A 126 10.20 7.87 2.86
CA GLU A 126 11.05 8.75 3.67
C GLU A 126 11.03 10.20 3.16
N LYS A 127 11.13 10.39 1.83
CA LYS A 127 11.05 11.73 1.23
C LYS A 127 9.67 12.38 1.44
N LEU A 128 8.59 11.62 1.35
CA LEU A 128 7.24 12.11 1.63
C LEU A 128 7.09 12.49 3.10
N MET A 129 7.57 11.66 4.03
CA MET A 129 7.48 11.93 5.48
C MET A 129 8.31 13.12 5.96
N LYS A 130 9.27 13.59 5.17
CA LYS A 130 9.98 14.86 5.44
C LYS A 130 9.10 16.09 5.15
N LYS A 131 8.01 15.96 4.41
CA LYS A 131 7.08 17.06 4.13
C LYS A 131 6.08 17.22 5.29
N THR A 132 5.83 18.46 5.68
CA THR A 132 5.07 18.81 6.89
C THR A 132 3.69 18.16 6.97
N ASP A 133 2.96 18.15 5.86
CA ASP A 133 1.59 17.63 5.82
C ASP A 133 1.53 16.11 5.99
N PHE A 134 2.49 15.39 5.41
CA PHE A 134 2.60 13.94 5.55
C PHE A 134 3.01 13.53 6.97
N LYS A 135 3.95 14.28 7.56
CA LYS A 135 4.40 14.05 8.94
C LYS A 135 3.25 14.20 9.93
N LYS A 136 2.42 15.23 9.76
CA LYS A 136 1.23 15.48 10.63
C LYS A 136 0.19 14.37 10.50
N LYS A 137 -0.07 13.88 9.29
CA LYS A 137 -1.10 12.86 9.01
C LYS A 137 -0.67 11.44 9.36
N LYS A 138 0.63 11.18 9.62
CA LYS A 138 1.20 9.85 9.93
C LYS A 138 0.68 8.75 9.01
N ILE A 139 0.78 8.99 7.70
CA ILE A 139 0.25 8.06 6.68
C ILE A 139 0.96 6.71 6.78
N ASP A 140 0.19 5.65 6.84
CA ASP A 140 0.71 4.28 6.88
C ASP A 140 1.33 3.89 5.53
N LYS A 141 2.58 3.35 5.58
CA LYS A 141 3.35 2.98 4.38
C LYS A 141 2.62 1.94 3.51
N TYR A 142 2.08 0.90 4.14
CA TYR A 142 1.41 -0.19 3.40
C TYR A 142 0.13 0.30 2.74
N LYS A 143 -0.69 1.08 3.46
CA LYS A 143 -1.89 1.66 2.90
C LYS A 143 -1.58 2.56 1.71
N LEU A 144 -0.56 3.40 1.83
CA LEU A 144 -0.13 4.26 0.73
C LEU A 144 0.23 3.46 -0.51
N PHE A 145 1.11 2.48 -0.39
CA PHE A 145 1.58 1.71 -1.55
C PHE A 145 0.56 0.70 -2.09
N ASN A 146 -0.45 0.32 -1.32
CA ASN A 146 -1.58 -0.46 -1.83
C ASN A 146 -2.56 0.39 -2.67
N THR A 147 -2.53 1.72 -2.55
CA THR A 147 -3.36 2.62 -3.37
C THR A 147 -2.60 3.24 -4.54
N LEU A 148 -1.29 3.02 -4.61
CA LEU A 148 -0.45 3.52 -5.70
C LEU A 148 -0.11 2.40 -6.68
N ASN A 149 -0.31 2.66 -7.96
CA ASN A 149 0.27 1.86 -9.02
C ASN A 149 1.66 2.39 -9.34
N VAL A 150 2.67 1.54 -9.25
CA VAL A 150 4.07 1.90 -9.52
C VAL A 150 4.59 1.11 -10.70
N CYS A 151 5.09 1.80 -11.71
CA CYS A 151 5.83 1.23 -12.82
C CYS A 151 7.32 1.54 -12.62
N LEU A 152 8.15 0.52 -12.41
CA LEU A 152 9.56 0.68 -12.05
C LEU A 152 10.46 -0.19 -12.91
N PHE A 153 11.39 0.44 -13.62
CA PHE A 153 12.45 -0.24 -14.39
C PHE A 153 13.80 0.09 -13.77
N THR A 154 14.65 -0.94 -13.65
CA THR A 154 16.06 -0.74 -13.31
C THR A 154 16.97 -1.71 -14.06
N SER A 155 18.19 -1.27 -14.30
CA SER A 155 19.25 -2.10 -14.89
C SER A 155 20.44 -2.17 -13.95
N GLN A 156 20.82 -3.40 -13.57
CA GLN A 156 21.92 -3.67 -12.67
C GLN A 156 22.83 -4.77 -13.22
N ALA A 157 24.10 -4.74 -12.85
CA ALA A 157 25.00 -5.84 -13.13
C ALA A 157 24.68 -7.04 -12.24
N CYS A 158 24.65 -8.24 -12.81
CA CYS A 158 24.50 -9.52 -12.11
C CYS A 158 23.29 -9.56 -11.13
N PRO A 159 22.05 -9.32 -11.60
CA PRO A 159 20.87 -9.44 -10.76
C PRO A 159 20.68 -10.89 -10.30
N THR A 160 20.16 -11.07 -9.09
CA THR A 160 19.76 -12.37 -8.54
C THR A 160 18.25 -12.43 -8.39
N PHE A 161 17.68 -13.62 -8.53
CA PHE A 161 16.25 -13.88 -8.46
C PHE A 161 15.96 -15.06 -7.54
N ASP A 162 14.69 -15.17 -7.12
CA ASP A 162 14.19 -16.25 -6.27
C ASP A 162 14.18 -17.61 -6.95
N SER A 163 13.99 -17.64 -8.26
CA SER A 163 13.84 -18.85 -9.06
C SER A 163 14.21 -18.61 -10.50
N GLN A 164 14.26 -19.68 -11.32
CA GLN A 164 14.46 -19.60 -12.77
C GLN A 164 13.36 -18.80 -13.48
N MET A 165 12.16 -18.73 -12.93
CA MET A 165 11.06 -17.92 -13.49
C MET A 165 11.29 -16.42 -13.30
N LYS A 166 12.22 -16.02 -12.42
CA LYS A 166 12.62 -14.63 -12.15
C LYS A 166 11.48 -13.74 -11.69
N ASN A 167 10.54 -14.31 -10.94
CA ASN A 167 9.34 -13.59 -10.51
C ASN A 167 9.64 -12.50 -9.48
N LYS A 168 10.74 -12.65 -8.73
CA LYS A 168 11.14 -11.72 -7.68
C LYS A 168 12.66 -11.48 -7.71
N CYS A 169 13.06 -10.20 -7.72
CA CYS A 169 14.47 -9.85 -7.59
C CYS A 169 14.92 -9.95 -6.13
N THR A 170 16.03 -10.66 -5.89
CA THR A 170 16.62 -10.88 -4.55
C THR A 170 17.99 -10.23 -4.39
N LEU A 171 18.45 -9.43 -5.36
CA LEU A 171 19.75 -8.74 -5.28
C LEU A 171 19.79 -7.85 -4.04
N SER A 172 20.75 -8.08 -3.15
CA SER A 172 20.88 -7.28 -1.92
C SER A 172 21.13 -5.80 -2.21
N SER A 173 20.53 -4.90 -1.44
CA SER A 173 20.54 -3.45 -1.70
C SER A 173 21.94 -2.85 -1.79
N TYR A 174 22.89 -3.34 -1.00
CA TYR A 174 24.28 -2.87 -1.02
C TYR A 174 25.06 -3.28 -2.29
N LYS A 175 24.57 -4.28 -3.05
CA LYS A 175 25.18 -4.74 -4.31
C LYS A 175 24.72 -3.93 -5.53
N TYR A 176 23.77 -3.02 -5.37
CA TYR A 176 23.35 -2.14 -6.45
C TYR A 176 24.44 -1.16 -6.80
N LYS A 177 25.11 -1.37 -7.94
CA LYS A 177 26.12 -0.43 -8.46
C LYS A 177 25.49 0.91 -8.85
N ASN A 178 24.32 0.85 -9.47
CA ASN A 178 23.52 2.01 -9.83
C ASN A 178 22.52 2.28 -8.72
N LYS A 179 22.88 3.13 -7.77
CA LYS A 179 22.01 3.51 -6.65
C LYS A 179 20.76 4.23 -7.14
N LEU A 180 19.65 4.01 -6.46
CA LEU A 180 18.44 4.76 -6.70
C LEU A 180 18.56 6.14 -6.05
N GLU A 181 18.28 7.17 -6.85
CA GLU A 181 18.13 8.54 -6.38
C GLU A 181 16.81 9.08 -6.90
N ILE A 182 15.83 9.25 -6.03
CA ILE A 182 14.52 9.80 -6.38
C ILE A 182 14.66 11.33 -6.44
N PRO A 183 14.41 11.98 -7.60
CA PRO A 183 14.53 13.43 -7.71
C PRO A 183 13.47 14.15 -6.85
N ASP A 184 13.86 15.25 -6.20
CA ASP A 184 12.90 16.05 -5.41
C ASP A 184 11.83 16.70 -6.30
N ALA A 185 12.16 17.03 -7.56
CA ALA A 185 11.19 17.49 -8.54
C ALA A 185 10.06 16.49 -8.76
N PHE A 186 10.38 15.17 -8.85
CA PHE A 186 9.39 14.10 -8.94
C PHE A 186 8.48 14.06 -7.71
N VAL A 187 9.07 14.10 -6.51
CA VAL A 187 8.31 14.09 -5.24
C VAL A 187 7.40 15.31 -5.14
N ASN A 188 7.90 16.49 -5.51
CA ASN A 188 7.12 17.72 -5.49
C ASN A 188 5.96 17.70 -6.51
N LYS A 189 6.19 17.14 -7.73
CA LYS A 189 5.15 16.95 -8.74
C LYS A 189 4.06 16.02 -8.22
N LEU A 190 4.44 14.89 -7.60
CA LEU A 190 3.51 13.93 -7.03
C LEU A 190 2.64 14.57 -5.93
N ILE A 191 3.24 15.28 -4.98
CA ILE A 191 2.53 15.94 -3.87
C ILE A 191 1.56 17.02 -4.35
N ARG A 192 1.91 17.75 -5.42
CA ARG A 192 1.04 18.80 -5.97
C ARG A 192 -0.16 18.26 -6.73
N HIS A 193 -0.11 17.00 -7.17
CA HIS A 193 -1.16 16.41 -7.99
C HIS A 193 -2.45 16.20 -7.18
N GLU A 194 -3.60 16.70 -7.68
CA GLU A 194 -4.88 16.68 -6.95
C GLU A 194 -5.36 15.27 -6.61
N LEU A 195 -5.22 14.30 -7.53
CA LEU A 195 -5.59 12.92 -7.24
C LEU A 195 -4.74 12.31 -6.12
N PHE A 196 -3.45 12.68 -6.03
CA PHE A 196 -2.59 12.22 -4.97
C PHE A 196 -2.99 12.84 -3.62
N LYS A 197 -3.29 14.12 -3.58
CA LYS A 197 -3.79 14.81 -2.39
C LYS A 197 -5.07 14.16 -1.88
N LYS A 198 -6.02 13.89 -2.80
CA LYS A 198 -7.27 13.19 -2.48
C LYS A 198 -7.00 11.80 -1.90
N CYS A 199 -6.15 11.01 -2.55
CA CYS A 199 -5.76 9.67 -2.08
C CYS A 199 -5.20 9.72 -0.64
N ILE A 200 -4.29 10.65 -0.35
CA ILE A 200 -3.73 10.85 0.99
C ILE A 200 -4.81 11.24 2.00
N GLN A 201 -5.74 12.09 1.61
CA GLN A 201 -6.86 12.48 2.47
C GLN A 201 -7.76 11.28 2.78
N ASP A 202 -8.10 10.47 1.78
CA ASP A 202 -8.94 9.27 1.93
C ASP A 202 -8.27 8.23 2.86
N ILE A 203 -6.95 8.01 2.72
CA ILE A 203 -6.17 7.14 3.61
C ILE A 203 -6.21 7.66 5.05
N TYR A 204 -6.02 8.95 5.23
CA TYR A 204 -6.05 9.59 6.54
C TYR A 204 -7.43 9.43 7.19
N GLU A 205 -8.51 9.80 6.49
CA GLU A 205 -9.88 9.69 6.99
C GLU A 205 -10.28 8.25 7.30
N SER A 206 -9.93 7.30 6.43
CA SER A 206 -10.19 5.88 6.69
C SER A 206 -9.48 5.38 7.95
N SER A 207 -8.30 5.94 8.24
CA SER A 207 -7.54 5.61 9.44
C SER A 207 -8.18 6.23 10.68
N GLN A 208 -8.68 7.46 10.58
CA GLN A 208 -9.41 8.13 11.65
C GLN A 208 -10.72 7.40 11.97
N ARG A 209 -11.54 7.10 10.96
CA ARG A 209 -12.79 6.34 11.14
C ARG A 209 -12.58 4.98 11.82
N LYS A 210 -11.46 4.30 11.58
CA LYS A 210 -11.12 3.05 12.27
C LYS A 210 -10.77 3.28 13.75
N LEU A 211 -10.14 4.40 14.08
CA LEU A 211 -9.86 4.80 15.45
C LEU A 211 -11.15 5.21 16.17
N ASP A 212 -11.99 6.00 15.52
CA ASP A 212 -13.28 6.42 16.06
C ASP A 212 -14.19 5.22 16.36
N LYS A 213 -14.31 4.27 15.40
CA LYS A 213 -15.06 3.02 15.63
C LYS A 213 -14.55 2.17 16.79
N LYS A 214 -13.27 2.25 17.14
CA LYS A 214 -12.73 1.56 18.33
C LYS A 214 -13.11 2.27 19.63
N GLN A 215 -13.43 3.56 19.56
CA GLN A 215 -13.84 4.37 20.70
C GLN A 215 -15.36 4.54 20.80
N ASP A 216 -16.11 4.18 19.73
CA ASP A 216 -17.57 4.21 19.77
C ASP A 216 -18.08 3.33 20.89
N GLY A 217 -18.58 3.98 21.95
CA GLY A 217 -19.34 3.31 23.01
C GLY A 217 -20.67 2.83 22.43
N LYS A 218 -20.77 1.55 22.12
CA LYS A 218 -22.09 0.95 21.88
C LYS A 218 -22.86 0.99 23.20
N MET A 219 -24.07 1.54 23.17
CA MET A 219 -25.02 1.38 24.29
C MET A 219 -25.32 -0.10 24.47
N THR A 220 -24.52 -0.77 25.26
CA THR A 220 -24.76 -2.15 25.70
C THR A 220 -25.24 -2.13 27.14
N ARG A 221 -26.19 -2.98 27.48
CA ARG A 221 -26.71 -3.10 28.86
C ARG A 221 -25.61 -3.44 29.90
N HIS A 222 -24.46 -3.90 29.48
CA HIS A 222 -23.32 -4.23 30.33
C HIS A 222 -22.04 -3.61 29.74
N ILE A 223 -21.48 -2.65 30.43
CA ILE A 223 -20.21 -2.02 30.08
C ILE A 223 -19.11 -2.80 30.80
N SER A 224 -18.21 -3.44 30.03
CA SER A 224 -17.04 -4.15 30.56
C SER A 224 -15.86 -3.20 30.80
N VAL A 225 -16.08 -2.07 31.46
CA VAL A 225 -14.99 -1.20 31.87
C VAL A 225 -14.58 -1.59 33.30
N THR A 226 -13.31 -1.96 33.45
CA THR A 226 -12.76 -2.38 34.75
C THR A 226 -12.93 -1.25 35.78
N LYS A 227 -13.40 -1.57 36.98
CA LYS A 227 -13.64 -0.64 38.09
C LYS A 227 -14.78 0.37 37.88
N CYS A 228 -15.52 0.34 36.79
CA CYS A 228 -16.73 1.13 36.64
C CYS A 228 -17.90 0.48 37.39
N GLN A 229 -18.54 1.24 38.25
CA GLN A 229 -19.84 0.90 38.83
C GLN A 229 -20.90 1.74 38.13
N ASP A 230 -21.68 1.09 37.28
CA ASP A 230 -22.67 1.77 36.47
C ASP A 230 -23.97 2.07 37.26
N ALA A 231 -24.69 3.10 36.82
CA ALA A 231 -26.02 3.38 37.35
C ALA A 231 -27.03 2.32 36.88
N LEU A 232 -27.96 1.90 37.72
CA LEU A 232 -28.97 0.90 37.36
C LEU A 232 -29.86 1.34 36.17
N LYS A 233 -30.00 2.63 35.94
CA LYS A 233 -30.79 3.20 34.84
C LYS A 233 -29.94 3.59 33.63
N ALA A 234 -28.62 3.39 33.66
CA ALA A 234 -27.78 3.58 32.49
C ALA A 234 -28.17 2.61 31.36
N GLY A 235 -28.09 3.04 30.11
CA GLY A 235 -28.52 2.25 28.96
C GLY A 235 -30.03 2.01 28.86
N THR A 236 -30.86 2.66 29.68
CA THR A 236 -32.32 2.58 29.63
C THR A 236 -32.94 3.91 29.13
N LYS A 237 -34.27 3.98 29.04
CA LYS A 237 -35.00 5.21 28.69
C LYS A 237 -34.70 6.38 29.66
N ASP A 238 -34.25 6.10 30.85
CA ASP A 238 -33.91 7.07 31.87
C ASP A 238 -32.41 7.41 31.92
N SER A 239 -31.63 6.99 30.95
CA SER A 239 -30.17 7.22 30.90
C SER A 239 -29.80 8.70 31.00
N SER A 240 -30.61 9.59 30.42
CA SER A 240 -30.38 11.06 30.49
C SER A 240 -30.47 11.63 31.88
N LYS A 241 -31.05 10.89 32.84
CA LYS A 241 -31.15 11.28 34.25
C LYS A 241 -29.98 10.75 35.08
N CYS A 242 -29.12 9.91 34.50
CA CYS A 242 -27.99 9.33 35.20
C CYS A 242 -26.81 10.31 35.29
N THR A 243 -26.10 10.25 36.41
CA THR A 243 -24.90 11.03 36.67
C THR A 243 -23.71 10.09 36.85
N LEU A 244 -22.61 10.35 36.14
CA LEU A 244 -21.34 9.67 36.31
C LEU A 244 -20.44 10.48 37.24
N ILE A 245 -20.05 9.90 38.39
CA ILE A 245 -19.11 10.46 39.34
C ILE A 245 -17.70 9.99 38.94
N LEU A 246 -16.87 10.95 38.53
CA LEU A 246 -15.44 10.69 38.24
C LEU A 246 -14.63 11.00 39.50
N THR A 247 -13.77 10.06 39.91
CA THR A 247 -12.89 10.24 41.08
C THR A 247 -11.44 10.22 40.61
N GLU A 248 -10.56 10.97 41.30
CA GLU A 248 -9.14 11.07 40.90
C GLU A 248 -8.38 9.74 41.01
N GLY A 249 -8.86 8.84 41.87
CA GLY A 249 -8.24 7.54 42.08
C GLY A 249 -9.05 6.60 42.94
N ASP A 250 -8.51 5.43 43.27
CA ASP A 250 -9.18 4.37 44.00
C ASP A 250 -9.58 4.77 45.43
N SER A 251 -8.83 5.65 46.10
CA SER A 251 -9.17 6.13 47.47
C SER A 251 -10.45 6.96 47.44
N ALA A 252 -10.56 7.89 46.49
CA ALA A 252 -11.76 8.71 46.32
C ALA A 252 -12.96 7.88 45.81
N LEU A 253 -12.69 6.82 45.02
CA LEU A 253 -13.72 5.88 44.58
C LEU A 253 -14.43 5.19 45.78
N ARG A 254 -13.67 4.77 46.80
CA ARG A 254 -14.25 4.13 48.01
C ARG A 254 -15.20 5.07 48.74
N LEU A 255 -14.88 6.37 48.82
CA LEU A 255 -15.76 7.38 49.42
C LEU A 255 -17.03 7.54 48.57
N ALA A 256 -16.92 7.64 47.26
CA ALA A 256 -18.07 7.69 46.34
C ALA A 256 -18.97 6.46 46.49
N GLN A 257 -18.38 5.26 46.51
CA GLN A 257 -19.13 4.02 46.72
C GLN A 257 -19.84 3.95 48.08
N ALA A 258 -19.19 4.40 49.14
CA ALA A 258 -19.82 4.51 50.45
C ALA A 258 -21.04 5.46 50.43
N GLY A 259 -20.90 6.63 49.75
CA GLY A 259 -22.02 7.54 49.52
C GLY A 259 -23.17 6.91 48.73
N LEU A 260 -22.82 6.17 47.66
CA LEU A 260 -23.81 5.47 46.83
C LEU A 260 -24.55 4.34 47.57
N SER A 261 -23.94 3.73 48.59
CA SER A 261 -24.61 2.73 49.43
C SER A 261 -25.73 3.36 50.28
N ILE A 262 -25.66 4.65 50.53
CA ILE A 262 -26.67 5.40 51.30
C ILE A 262 -27.74 6.01 50.38
N VAL A 263 -27.30 6.68 49.28
CA VAL A 263 -28.18 7.40 48.36
C VAL A 263 -28.82 6.45 47.33
N GLY A 264 -28.19 5.32 47.11
CA GLY A 264 -28.58 4.34 46.10
C GLY A 264 -27.93 4.63 44.72
N ASN A 265 -27.70 3.55 43.98
CA ASN A 265 -27.04 3.63 42.65
C ASN A 265 -28.05 3.64 41.47
N LYS A 266 -29.32 3.99 41.74
CA LYS A 266 -30.36 3.97 40.71
C LYS A 266 -30.02 4.88 39.52
N TYR A 267 -29.52 6.09 39.78
CA TYR A 267 -29.18 7.13 38.81
C TYR A 267 -27.72 7.57 38.90
N TYR A 268 -26.92 6.97 39.72
CA TYR A 268 -25.54 7.35 39.95
C TYR A 268 -24.60 6.21 39.70
N GLY A 269 -23.62 6.44 38.83
CA GLY A 269 -22.48 5.54 38.58
C GLY A 269 -21.18 6.20 39.02
N CYS A 270 -20.11 5.42 39.18
CA CYS A 270 -18.80 5.96 39.50
C CYS A 270 -17.68 5.25 38.74
N TYR A 271 -16.66 6.02 38.36
CA TYR A 271 -15.49 5.53 37.66
C TYR A 271 -14.22 6.23 38.18
N PRO A 272 -13.18 5.48 38.60
CA PRO A 272 -11.93 6.06 39.07
C PRO A 272 -11.01 6.37 37.87
N LEU A 273 -10.48 7.59 37.86
CA LEU A 273 -9.42 7.97 36.95
C LEU A 273 -8.07 7.41 37.43
N LYS A 274 -7.15 7.17 36.53
CA LYS A 274 -5.76 6.78 36.82
C LYS A 274 -4.90 8.07 36.88
N GLY A 275 -5.23 9.01 37.77
CA GLY A 275 -4.60 10.33 37.86
C GLY A 275 -5.31 11.40 37.00
N LYS A 276 -4.59 12.48 36.65
CA LYS A 276 -5.17 13.60 35.88
C LYS A 276 -5.54 13.23 34.48
N ILE A 277 -6.71 13.65 34.01
CA ILE A 277 -7.12 13.49 32.61
C ILE A 277 -6.16 14.24 31.68
N LEU A 278 -5.91 13.68 30.52
CA LEU A 278 -5.10 14.31 29.49
C LEU A 278 -5.68 15.66 29.06
N ASN A 279 -4.82 16.68 28.98
CA ASN A 279 -5.25 18.02 28.55
C ASN A 279 -5.49 18.06 27.04
N GLY A 280 -6.76 18.11 26.64
CA GLY A 280 -7.17 18.10 25.22
C GLY A 280 -6.62 19.26 24.38
N PHE A 281 -6.28 20.41 24.99
CA PHE A 281 -5.66 21.54 24.28
C PHE A 281 -4.16 21.33 23.99
N LYS A 282 -3.49 20.52 24.81
CA LYS A 282 -2.04 20.31 24.71
C LYS A 282 -1.65 19.01 24.05
N CYS A 283 -2.57 18.07 23.91
CA CYS A 283 -2.30 16.78 23.27
C CYS A 283 -2.71 16.75 21.79
N SER A 284 -2.07 15.88 21.02
CA SER A 284 -2.48 15.64 19.65
C SER A 284 -3.81 14.86 19.62
N PRO A 285 -4.61 14.98 18.54
CA PRO A 285 -5.83 14.16 18.37
C PRO A 285 -5.58 12.67 18.46
N GLU A 286 -4.38 12.22 18.08
CA GLU A 286 -4.00 10.81 18.13
C GLU A 286 -3.69 10.33 19.56
N GLU A 287 -3.01 11.16 20.37
CA GLU A 287 -2.77 10.89 21.80
C GLU A 287 -4.08 10.86 22.60
N TRP A 288 -4.98 11.82 22.32
CA TRP A 288 -6.32 11.85 22.89
C TRP A 288 -7.07 10.54 22.60
N ARG A 289 -7.10 10.11 21.34
CA ARG A 289 -7.81 8.89 20.93
C ARG A 289 -7.20 7.59 21.43
N LYS A 290 -5.89 7.55 21.70
CA LYS A 290 -5.20 6.38 22.27
C LYS A 290 -5.28 6.31 23.78
N ASN A 291 -5.75 7.36 24.43
CA ASN A 291 -5.84 7.40 25.88
C ASN A 291 -6.93 6.45 26.39
N GLU A 292 -6.55 5.48 27.24
CA GLU A 292 -7.43 4.45 27.76
C GLU A 292 -8.58 5.07 28.60
N GLN A 293 -8.29 6.08 29.42
CA GLN A 293 -9.29 6.73 30.29
C GLN A 293 -10.34 7.46 29.46
N ILE A 294 -9.93 8.18 28.42
CA ILE A 294 -10.84 8.85 27.48
C ILE A 294 -11.71 7.81 26.76
N SER A 295 -11.11 6.73 26.30
CA SER A 295 -11.85 5.62 25.68
C SER A 295 -12.89 5.03 26.61
N ASP A 296 -12.53 4.82 27.87
CA ASP A 296 -13.44 4.27 28.89
C ASP A 296 -14.58 5.22 29.22
N ILE A 297 -14.30 6.53 29.39
CA ILE A 297 -15.33 7.55 29.62
C ILE A 297 -16.32 7.60 28.44
N ASN A 298 -15.81 7.58 27.19
CA ASN A 298 -16.67 7.56 26.00
C ASN A 298 -17.58 6.33 25.95
N LYS A 299 -17.05 5.16 26.32
CA LYS A 299 -17.86 3.91 26.42
C LYS A 299 -18.93 4.02 27.49
N ILE A 300 -18.56 4.52 28.69
CA ILE A 300 -19.50 4.69 29.83
C ILE A 300 -20.62 5.66 29.47
N LEU A 301 -20.29 6.78 28.84
CA LEU A 301 -21.26 7.80 28.44
C LEU A 301 -21.98 7.51 27.12
N GLY A 302 -21.56 6.47 26.38
CA GLY A 302 -22.12 6.16 25.07
C GLY A 302 -21.84 7.23 24.01
N LEU A 303 -20.77 7.99 24.14
CA LEU A 303 -20.39 9.03 23.20
C LEU A 303 -19.77 8.43 21.92
N LYS A 304 -20.05 9.05 20.79
CA LYS A 304 -19.54 8.68 19.47
C LYS A 304 -18.39 9.56 19.03
#